data_17938810b50fbf6c8b78ee52719af139
#
_entry.id   17938810b50fbf6c8b78ee52719af139
#
_cell.length_a   1.000
_cell.length_b   1.000
_cell.length_c   1.000
_cell.angle_alpha   90.00
_cell.angle_beta   90.00
_cell.angle_gamma   90.00
#
_symmetry.space_group_name_H-M   'P 1'
#
loop_
_entity.id
_entity.type
_entity.pdbx_description
1 polymer ?
#
loop_
_entity_poly.entity_id
_entity_poly.type
_entity_poly.pdbx_seq_one_letter_code
_entity_poly.pdbx_strand_id
1 'polypeptide(L)'
;KARIHRIFPIFYDQYAIACFDTEYSTVTEDYPSQASAALKNIPSNSLAKSVLRYDKGFFLFLSGASIKENELNVCVALLSERFPESSVGVSGIHFRMEDADKALHEAIYAARVHKLNRKTLNDPSLYQAYSGIEIYRVLLPLIDNEELQQYSLGLLDPVLEFDAENRGSLLETLLGFVQCSGNLHELSARSGQHENTLRYRLDKIAALTGLNYRKMSDYEQLALAARVYLLVND
;
A
#
# COMPACT_ATOMS: atom_id res chain seq x y z
N LYS A 1 25.52 3.37 -17.29
CA LYS A 1 25.44 4.87 -17.14
C LYS A 1 24.99 5.56 -18.44
N ALA A 2 25.61 5.28 -19.62
CA ALA A 2 25.29 6.01 -20.88
C ALA A 2 23.81 5.89 -21.35
N ARG A 3 23.14 4.75 -21.14
CA ARG A 3 21.71 4.58 -21.49
C ARG A 3 20.78 5.38 -20.59
N ILE A 4 21.15 5.55 -19.34
CA ILE A 4 20.33 6.23 -18.32
C ILE A 4 20.36 7.73 -18.54
N HIS A 5 21.52 8.32 -18.85
CA HIS A 5 21.64 9.73 -19.20
C HIS A 5 20.86 10.12 -20.47
N ARG A 6 20.45 9.15 -21.30
CA ARG A 6 19.56 9.39 -22.44
C ARG A 6 18.11 9.58 -22.04
N ILE A 7 17.69 8.91 -20.94
CA ILE A 7 16.32 8.99 -20.40
C ILE A 7 16.25 10.07 -19.31
N PHE A 8 17.34 10.19 -18.52
CA PHE A 8 17.50 11.16 -17.45
C PHE A 8 18.74 12.02 -17.73
N PRO A 9 18.59 13.14 -18.44
CA PRO A 9 19.73 13.99 -18.83
C PRO A 9 20.50 14.54 -17.63
N ILE A 10 19.83 14.69 -16.49
CA ILE A 10 20.45 15.07 -15.21
C ILE A 10 20.16 13.97 -14.19
N PHE A 11 21.15 13.17 -13.89
CA PHE A 11 21.11 12.12 -12.88
C PHE A 11 22.19 12.36 -11.83
N TYR A 12 21.76 12.37 -10.58
CA TYR A 12 22.64 12.48 -9.41
C TYR A 12 22.77 11.13 -8.69
N ASP A 13 23.70 11.05 -7.74
CA ASP A 13 24.02 9.81 -7.04
C ASP A 13 22.92 9.34 -6.08
N GLN A 14 22.05 10.27 -5.61
CA GLN A 14 20.89 9.92 -4.80
C GLN A 14 19.60 10.02 -5.62
N TYR A 15 18.70 9.06 -5.42
CA TYR A 15 17.38 9.10 -6.05
C TYR A 15 16.32 8.42 -5.19
N ALA A 16 15.08 8.81 -5.41
CA ALA A 16 13.88 8.16 -4.89
C ALA A 16 12.83 8.10 -6.00
N ILE A 17 11.94 7.12 -5.91
CA ILE A 17 10.85 6.91 -6.86
C ILE A 17 9.52 6.98 -6.12
N ALA A 18 8.56 7.74 -6.67
CA ALA A 18 7.18 7.66 -6.24
C ALA A 18 6.34 7.04 -7.36
N CYS A 19 5.49 6.08 -7.00
CA CYS A 19 4.50 5.45 -7.86
C CYS A 19 3.14 6.12 -7.62
N PHE A 20 2.52 6.61 -8.69
CA PHE A 20 1.15 7.11 -8.71
C PHE A 20 0.30 6.10 -9.49
N ASP A 21 -0.41 5.23 -8.77
CA ASP A 21 -1.34 4.26 -9.35
C ASP A 21 -2.73 4.91 -9.42
N THR A 22 -3.19 5.18 -10.65
CA THR A 22 -4.44 5.92 -10.91
C THR A 22 -5.64 5.02 -11.16
N GLU A 23 -5.52 3.71 -11.07
CA GLU A 23 -6.53 2.64 -11.31
C GLU A 23 -7.42 2.79 -12.56
N TYR A 24 -7.72 4.01 -12.96
CA TYR A 24 -8.64 4.37 -14.04
C TYR A 24 -7.96 5.24 -15.09
N SER A 25 -6.92 4.75 -15.73
CA SER A 25 -6.53 5.40 -16.96
C SER A 25 -7.47 4.94 -18.09
N THR A 26 -8.58 5.63 -18.27
CA THR A 26 -9.12 5.72 -19.62
C THR A 26 -7.98 6.22 -20.50
N VAL A 27 -7.73 5.55 -21.62
CA VAL A 27 -6.60 5.75 -22.54
C VAL A 27 -6.41 7.21 -23.03
N THR A 28 -7.24 8.13 -22.59
CA THR A 28 -7.37 9.52 -23.06
C THR A 28 -6.69 10.57 -22.16
N GLU A 29 -6.28 10.25 -20.94
CA GLU A 29 -5.66 11.25 -20.04
C GLU A 29 -4.14 11.15 -20.02
N ASP A 30 -3.47 12.24 -20.40
CA ASP A 30 -2.02 12.35 -20.37
C ASP A 30 -1.51 12.81 -18.98
N TYR A 31 -1.70 11.95 -17.99
CA TYR A 31 -1.23 12.17 -16.61
C TYR A 31 0.28 12.52 -16.53
N PRO A 32 1.18 11.85 -17.27
CA PRO A 32 2.59 12.20 -17.23
C PRO A 32 2.89 13.64 -17.66
N SER A 33 2.24 14.15 -18.70
CA SER A 33 2.43 15.54 -19.13
C SER A 33 1.86 16.53 -18.13
N GLN A 34 0.69 16.25 -17.55
CA GLN A 34 0.10 17.07 -16.50
C GLN A 34 0.98 17.12 -15.25
N ALA A 35 1.50 15.97 -14.80
CA ALA A 35 2.41 15.87 -13.68
C ALA A 35 3.72 16.64 -13.94
N SER A 36 4.29 16.48 -15.14
CA SER A 36 5.49 17.20 -15.56
C SER A 36 5.27 18.71 -15.58
N ALA A 37 4.11 19.17 -16.05
CA ALA A 37 3.76 20.59 -16.04
C ALA A 37 3.61 21.15 -14.63
N ALA A 38 2.95 20.42 -13.71
CA ALA A 38 2.81 20.81 -12.31
C ALA A 38 4.17 20.96 -11.59
N LEU A 39 5.09 20.04 -11.86
CA LEU A 39 6.42 20.02 -11.24
C LEU A 39 7.33 21.16 -11.70
N LYS A 40 7.11 21.77 -12.89
CA LYS A 40 7.89 22.91 -13.37
C LYS A 40 7.78 24.13 -12.45
N ASN A 41 6.67 24.29 -11.76
CA ASN A 41 6.40 25.42 -10.89
C ASN A 41 6.98 25.26 -9.47
N ILE A 42 7.55 24.09 -9.15
CA ILE A 42 8.21 23.89 -7.86
C ILE A 42 9.64 24.41 -7.96
N PRO A 43 9.98 25.49 -7.23
CA PRO A 43 11.36 25.94 -7.18
C PRO A 43 12.20 24.88 -6.46
N SER A 44 12.98 24.14 -7.20
CA SER A 44 13.99 23.27 -6.61
C SER A 44 15.24 23.33 -7.46
N ASN A 45 16.22 24.01 -6.92
CA ASN A 45 17.55 24.09 -7.53
C ASN A 45 18.38 22.82 -7.23
N SER A 46 17.86 21.88 -6.41
CA SER A 46 18.60 20.74 -5.89
C SER A 46 18.14 19.39 -6.45
N LEU A 47 16.89 19.27 -6.94
CA LEU A 47 16.33 17.99 -7.43
C LEU A 47 16.00 18.01 -8.92
N ALA A 48 16.57 17.06 -9.66
CA ALA A 48 16.09 16.72 -10.98
C ALA A 48 14.80 15.87 -10.84
N LYS A 49 13.80 16.20 -11.64
CA LYS A 49 12.47 15.58 -11.62
C LYS A 49 12.16 15.02 -12.99
N SER A 50 11.79 13.77 -13.07
CA SER A 50 11.36 13.13 -14.31
C SER A 50 10.11 12.31 -14.08
N VAL A 51 9.16 12.40 -14.98
CA VAL A 51 7.91 11.62 -14.95
C VAL A 51 7.96 10.57 -16.04
N LEU A 52 7.71 9.33 -15.67
CA LEU A 52 7.71 8.18 -16.56
C LEU A 52 6.33 7.57 -16.59
N ARG A 53 5.83 7.24 -17.80
CA ARG A 53 4.57 6.54 -17.94
C ARG A 53 4.68 5.11 -17.42
N TYR A 54 3.64 4.64 -16.77
CA TYR A 54 3.44 3.29 -16.25
C TYR A 54 2.02 2.83 -16.65
N ASP A 55 1.80 1.53 -16.77
CA ASP A 55 0.53 0.97 -17.24
C ASP A 55 -0.70 1.44 -16.46
N LYS A 56 -0.55 1.57 -15.14
CA LYS A 56 -1.61 2.01 -14.21
C LYS A 56 -1.49 3.46 -13.77
N GLY A 57 -0.62 4.26 -14.41
CA GLY A 57 -0.39 5.64 -14.00
C GLY A 57 0.97 6.18 -14.40
N PHE A 58 1.76 6.65 -13.42
CA PHE A 58 3.10 7.17 -13.70
C PHE A 58 4.04 7.02 -12.49
N PHE A 59 5.34 7.03 -12.78
CA PHE A 59 6.37 7.19 -11.78
C PHE A 59 6.91 8.61 -11.79
N LEU A 60 7.11 9.17 -10.61
CA LEU A 60 7.93 10.34 -10.39
C LEU A 60 9.31 9.87 -9.96
N PHE A 61 10.32 10.16 -10.75
CA PHE A 61 11.71 9.91 -10.44
C PHE A 61 12.35 11.23 -9.96
N LEU A 62 12.88 11.22 -8.77
CA LEU A 62 13.55 12.35 -8.15
C LEU A 62 15.02 12.00 -7.93
N SER A 63 15.96 12.88 -8.37
CA SER A 63 17.38 12.67 -8.10
C SER A 63 18.08 13.98 -7.71
N GLY A 64 19.07 13.86 -6.85
CA GLY A 64 19.84 15.01 -6.35
C GLY A 64 21.17 14.60 -5.76
N ALA A 65 22.06 15.58 -5.54
CA ALA A 65 23.30 15.34 -4.80
C ALA A 65 23.01 14.98 -3.33
N SER A 66 21.91 15.51 -2.79
CA SER A 66 21.35 15.15 -1.48
C SER A 66 19.84 15.35 -1.56
N ILE A 67 19.08 14.28 -1.31
CA ILE A 67 17.63 14.34 -1.25
C ILE A 67 17.21 14.58 0.20
N LYS A 68 16.57 15.71 0.44
CA LYS A 68 15.95 16.00 1.73
C LYS A 68 14.52 15.51 1.70
N GLU A 69 14.10 14.87 2.78
CA GLU A 69 12.74 14.32 2.92
C GLU A 69 11.66 15.39 2.67
N ASN A 70 11.86 16.60 3.16
CA ASN A 70 10.93 17.71 2.92
C ASN A 70 10.76 18.04 1.43
N GLU A 71 11.83 18.01 0.63
CA GLU A 71 11.77 18.33 -0.80
C GLU A 71 11.04 17.23 -1.58
N LEU A 72 11.28 15.96 -1.20
CA LEU A 72 10.54 14.81 -1.72
C LEU A 72 9.05 14.94 -1.38
N ASN A 73 8.73 15.21 -0.11
CA ASN A 73 7.37 15.36 0.38
C ASN A 73 6.61 16.46 -0.35
N VAL A 74 7.23 17.62 -0.61
CA VAL A 74 6.61 18.72 -1.37
C VAL A 74 6.24 18.28 -2.79
N CYS A 75 7.13 17.57 -3.49
CA CYS A 75 6.85 17.09 -4.84
C CYS A 75 5.72 16.06 -4.86
N VAL A 76 5.76 15.12 -3.91
CA VAL A 76 4.76 14.05 -3.81
C VAL A 76 3.41 14.63 -3.40
N ALA A 77 3.35 15.47 -2.36
CA ALA A 77 2.13 16.08 -1.89
C ALA A 77 1.41 16.90 -2.97
N LEU A 78 2.16 17.76 -3.68
CA LEU A 78 1.59 18.55 -4.78
C LEU A 78 0.95 17.68 -5.87
N LEU A 79 1.60 16.57 -6.23
CA LEU A 79 1.03 15.65 -7.21
C LEU A 79 -0.12 14.84 -6.62
N SER A 80 -0.08 14.44 -5.34
CA SER A 80 -1.19 13.74 -4.68
C SER A 80 -2.43 14.62 -4.59
N GLU A 81 -2.29 15.91 -4.33
CA GLU A 81 -3.39 16.87 -4.37
C GLU A 81 -3.95 17.06 -5.80
N ARG A 82 -3.09 17.01 -6.80
CA ARG A 82 -3.49 17.12 -8.21
C ARG A 82 -4.18 15.87 -8.74
N PHE A 83 -3.81 14.70 -8.21
CA PHE A 83 -4.34 13.40 -8.57
C PHE A 83 -4.90 12.67 -7.34
N PRO A 84 -5.99 13.17 -6.73
CA PRO A 84 -6.49 12.70 -5.43
C PRO A 84 -7.00 11.25 -5.45
N GLU A 85 -7.37 10.74 -6.63
CA GLU A 85 -7.81 9.35 -6.80
C GLU A 85 -6.64 8.36 -6.85
N SER A 86 -5.40 8.86 -7.02
CA SER A 86 -4.23 7.99 -7.10
C SER A 86 -3.88 7.38 -5.76
N SER A 87 -3.48 6.12 -5.80
CA SER A 87 -2.77 5.49 -4.70
C SER A 87 -1.29 5.74 -4.85
N VAL A 88 -0.66 6.34 -3.85
CA VAL A 88 0.70 6.86 -3.96
C VAL A 88 1.65 6.15 -3.01
N GLY A 89 2.72 5.58 -3.55
CA GLY A 89 3.78 4.94 -2.79
C GLY A 89 5.15 5.53 -3.08
N VAL A 90 5.97 5.65 -2.05
CA VAL A 90 7.31 6.25 -2.15
C VAL A 90 8.37 5.27 -1.68
N SER A 91 9.39 5.05 -2.50
CA SER A 91 10.56 4.22 -2.17
C SER A 91 11.43 4.84 -1.08
N GLY A 92 12.39 4.08 -0.57
CA GLY A 92 13.54 4.63 0.13
C GLY A 92 14.42 5.49 -0.78
N ILE A 93 15.41 6.16 -0.17
CA ILE A 93 16.47 6.85 -0.92
C ILE A 93 17.55 5.84 -1.29
N HIS A 94 17.86 5.76 -2.58
CA HIS A 94 18.84 4.85 -3.14
C HIS A 94 20.05 5.62 -3.68
N PHE A 95 21.23 4.93 -3.74
CA PHE A 95 22.51 5.55 -4.10
C PHE A 95 23.13 4.89 -5.33
N ARG A 96 22.62 3.77 -5.78
CA ARG A 96 23.18 2.97 -6.84
C ARG A 96 22.12 2.66 -7.88
N MET A 97 22.43 2.89 -9.16
CA MET A 97 21.48 2.61 -10.25
C MET A 97 21.19 1.11 -10.41
N GLU A 98 22.04 0.24 -9.93
CA GLU A 98 21.79 -1.19 -9.89
C GLU A 98 20.59 -1.54 -8.99
N ASP A 99 20.27 -0.66 -8.04
CA ASP A 99 19.13 -0.80 -7.13
C ASP A 99 17.81 -0.18 -7.69
N ALA A 100 17.81 0.30 -8.95
CA ALA A 100 16.63 0.97 -9.53
C ALA A 100 15.40 0.05 -9.61
N ASP A 101 15.58 -1.22 -9.92
CA ASP A 101 14.51 -2.21 -9.92
C ASP A 101 13.91 -2.39 -8.52
N LYS A 102 14.77 -2.44 -7.50
CA LYS A 102 14.35 -2.48 -6.11
C LYS A 102 13.56 -1.24 -5.71
N ALA A 103 14.04 -0.04 -6.07
CA ALA A 103 13.35 1.22 -5.78
C ALA A 103 11.96 1.28 -6.46
N LEU A 104 11.83 0.76 -7.69
CA LEU A 104 10.55 0.65 -8.38
C LEU A 104 9.59 -0.28 -7.62
N HIS A 105 10.03 -1.47 -7.22
CA HIS A 105 9.22 -2.40 -6.44
C HIS A 105 8.81 -1.80 -5.08
N GLU A 106 9.72 -1.11 -4.39
CA GLU A 106 9.42 -0.43 -3.14
C GLU A 106 8.29 0.59 -3.31
N ALA A 107 8.35 1.41 -4.37
CA ALA A 107 7.32 2.41 -4.66
C ALA A 107 5.97 1.75 -5.02
N ILE A 108 5.98 0.70 -5.84
CA ILE A 108 4.77 -0.05 -6.22
C ILE A 108 4.14 -0.72 -4.98
N TYR A 109 4.94 -1.37 -4.15
CA TYR A 109 4.44 -2.03 -2.94
C TYR A 109 3.84 -1.02 -1.95
N ALA A 110 4.50 0.12 -1.79
CA ALA A 110 3.97 1.18 -0.94
C ALA A 110 2.66 1.76 -1.51
N ALA A 111 2.54 1.95 -2.83
CA ALA A 111 1.30 2.40 -3.47
C ALA A 111 0.15 1.40 -3.26
N ARG A 112 0.45 0.10 -3.36
CA ARG A 112 -0.53 -0.96 -3.12
C ARG A 112 -1.03 -0.97 -1.66
N VAL A 113 -0.14 -0.79 -0.69
CA VAL A 113 -0.53 -0.65 0.72
C VAL A 113 -1.31 0.64 0.97
N HIS A 114 -0.94 1.74 0.32
CA HIS A 114 -1.71 2.99 0.39
C HIS A 114 -3.16 2.80 -0.10
N LYS A 115 -3.33 2.14 -1.26
CA LYS A 115 -4.63 1.77 -1.80
C LYS A 115 -5.45 0.98 -0.78
N LEU A 116 -4.85 -0.08 -0.24
CA LEU A 116 -5.46 -0.93 0.76
C LEU A 116 -5.90 -0.13 2.00
N ASN A 117 -5.04 0.73 2.55
CA ASN A 117 -5.34 1.55 3.71
C ASN A 117 -6.46 2.57 3.42
N ARG A 118 -6.44 3.21 2.26
CA ARG A 118 -7.54 4.12 1.85
C ARG A 118 -8.89 3.39 1.79
N LYS A 119 -8.91 2.21 1.18
CA LYS A 119 -10.13 1.39 1.01
C LYS A 119 -10.68 0.85 2.32
N THR A 120 -9.79 0.44 3.23
CA THR A 120 -10.17 -0.31 4.42
C THR A 120 -10.14 0.52 5.70
N LEU A 121 -9.30 1.54 5.78
CA LEU A 121 -9.10 2.39 6.97
C LEU A 121 -9.59 3.83 6.78
N ASN A 122 -10.05 4.20 5.57
CA ASN A 122 -10.30 5.61 5.21
C ASN A 122 -9.08 6.49 5.53
N ASP A 123 -7.86 5.97 5.27
CA ASP A 123 -6.62 6.66 5.57
C ASP A 123 -6.54 7.99 4.79
N PRO A 124 -6.44 9.14 5.47
CA PRO A 124 -6.37 10.45 4.81
C PRO A 124 -4.96 10.79 4.33
N SER A 125 -3.98 9.92 4.49
CA SER A 125 -2.61 10.18 4.09
C SER A 125 -2.53 10.43 2.57
N LEU A 126 -1.63 11.32 2.17
CA LEU A 126 -1.41 11.66 0.76
C LEU A 126 -0.59 10.59 0.03
N TYR A 127 0.20 9.82 0.76
CA TYR A 127 1.04 8.75 0.24
C TYR A 127 1.47 7.79 1.35
N GLN A 128 1.96 6.62 0.96
CA GLN A 128 2.60 5.65 1.84
C GLN A 128 4.10 5.57 1.54
N ALA A 129 4.93 5.75 2.55
CA ALA A 129 6.36 5.48 2.43
C ALA A 129 6.64 3.97 2.58
N TYR A 130 7.57 3.43 1.78
CA TYR A 130 7.98 2.02 1.88
C TYR A 130 8.52 1.66 3.26
N SER A 131 9.14 2.60 3.96
CA SER A 131 9.59 2.39 5.35
C SER A 131 8.44 2.04 6.31
N GLY A 132 7.22 2.47 6.02
CA GLY A 132 6.05 2.29 6.88
C GLY A 132 5.12 1.13 6.47
N ILE A 133 5.45 0.33 5.45
CA ILE A 133 4.57 -0.80 5.06
C ILE A 133 4.79 -2.09 5.87
N GLU A 134 5.69 -2.06 6.85
CA GLU A 134 5.89 -3.11 7.86
C GLU A 134 5.95 -4.53 7.28
N ILE A 135 5.05 -5.42 7.75
CA ILE A 135 4.99 -6.83 7.34
C ILE A 135 4.70 -6.99 5.84
N TYR A 136 4.07 -6.02 5.20
CA TYR A 136 3.77 -6.09 3.77
C TYR A 136 5.02 -6.10 2.89
N ARG A 137 6.19 -5.64 3.40
CA ARG A 137 7.48 -5.80 2.70
C ARG A 137 7.84 -7.26 2.43
N VAL A 138 7.38 -8.16 3.32
CA VAL A 138 7.64 -9.59 3.21
C VAL A 138 6.51 -10.27 2.45
N LEU A 139 5.27 -9.89 2.69
CA LEU A 139 4.11 -10.55 2.09
C LEU A 139 3.97 -10.25 0.59
N LEU A 140 4.20 -9.00 0.16
CA LEU A 140 4.02 -8.62 -1.24
C LEU A 140 4.92 -9.39 -2.23
N PRO A 141 6.22 -9.59 -1.96
CA PRO A 141 7.06 -10.44 -2.81
C PRO A 141 6.64 -11.91 -2.85
N LEU A 142 5.92 -12.39 -1.85
CA LEU A 142 5.50 -13.77 -1.68
C LEU A 142 4.03 -14.00 -2.04
N ILE A 143 3.31 -12.96 -2.50
CA ILE A 143 1.86 -13.05 -2.66
C ILE A 143 1.44 -14.11 -3.69
N ASP A 144 2.27 -14.40 -4.69
CA ASP A 144 2.02 -15.41 -5.72
C ASP A 144 2.47 -16.83 -5.29
N ASN A 145 2.97 -17.00 -4.06
CA ASN A 145 3.34 -18.30 -3.54
C ASN A 145 2.10 -19.12 -3.19
N GLU A 146 1.94 -20.28 -3.85
CA GLU A 146 0.77 -21.14 -3.71
C GLU A 146 0.56 -21.67 -2.28
N GLU A 147 1.63 -22.05 -1.58
CA GLU A 147 1.56 -22.55 -0.21
C GLU A 147 1.08 -21.47 0.75
N LEU A 148 1.57 -20.22 0.59
CA LEU A 148 1.13 -19.09 1.39
C LEU A 148 -0.36 -18.80 1.17
N GLN A 149 -0.82 -18.82 -0.09
CA GLN A 149 -2.22 -18.58 -0.42
C GLN A 149 -3.10 -19.71 0.11
N GLN A 150 -2.76 -20.97 -0.17
CA GLN A 150 -3.53 -22.14 0.28
C GLN A 150 -3.67 -22.17 1.80
N TYR A 151 -2.57 -21.97 2.54
CA TYR A 151 -2.62 -21.91 3.98
C TYR A 151 -3.52 -20.78 4.48
N SER A 152 -3.33 -19.58 3.95
CA SER A 152 -3.99 -18.38 4.45
C SER A 152 -5.46 -18.31 4.08
N LEU A 153 -5.82 -18.66 2.82
CA LEU A 153 -7.19 -18.63 2.35
C LEU A 153 -7.98 -19.80 2.91
N GLY A 154 -7.40 -21.01 2.94
CA GLY A 154 -8.06 -22.20 3.51
C GLY A 154 -8.39 -22.04 5.00
N LEU A 155 -7.63 -21.24 5.74
CA LEU A 155 -7.95 -20.91 7.14
C LEU A 155 -9.20 -20.03 7.24
N LEU A 156 -9.48 -19.20 6.23
CA LEU A 156 -10.64 -18.30 6.20
C LEU A 156 -11.88 -18.93 5.54
N ASP A 157 -11.76 -20.05 4.82
CA ASP A 157 -12.88 -20.69 4.13
C ASP A 157 -14.12 -20.88 5.00
N PRO A 158 -14.02 -21.39 6.26
CA PRO A 158 -15.21 -21.54 7.11
C PRO A 158 -15.88 -20.21 7.47
N VAL A 159 -15.11 -19.12 7.52
CA VAL A 159 -15.64 -17.77 7.79
C VAL A 159 -16.36 -17.23 6.55
N LEU A 160 -15.76 -17.42 5.38
CA LEU A 160 -16.34 -17.01 4.09
C LEU A 160 -17.63 -17.75 3.79
N GLU A 161 -17.68 -19.08 4.00
CA GLU A 161 -18.88 -19.90 3.85
C GLU A 161 -19.99 -19.43 4.78
N PHE A 162 -19.67 -19.21 6.06
CA PHE A 162 -20.64 -18.71 7.03
C PHE A 162 -21.23 -17.36 6.62
N ASP A 163 -20.38 -16.41 6.18
CA ASP A 163 -20.83 -15.08 5.76
C ASP A 163 -21.71 -15.15 4.51
N ALA A 164 -21.39 -16.03 3.56
CA ALA A 164 -22.20 -16.26 2.36
C ALA A 164 -23.60 -16.80 2.69
N GLU A 165 -23.69 -17.77 3.59
CA GLU A 165 -24.95 -18.39 3.97
C GLU A 165 -25.84 -17.50 4.85
N ASN A 166 -25.23 -16.72 5.74
CA ASN A 166 -25.94 -15.99 6.78
C ASN A 166 -26.01 -14.47 6.55
N ARG A 167 -25.54 -13.97 5.38
CA ARG A 167 -25.32 -12.52 5.13
C ARG A 167 -24.55 -11.89 6.28
N GLY A 168 -23.53 -12.61 6.74
CA GLY A 168 -22.72 -12.22 7.88
C GLY A 168 -21.71 -11.14 7.55
N SER A 169 -20.97 -10.72 8.56
CA SER A 169 -19.87 -9.77 8.46
C SER A 169 -18.71 -10.17 9.38
N LEU A 170 -18.50 -11.47 9.48
CA LEU A 170 -17.40 -12.01 10.29
C LEU A 170 -16.05 -11.65 9.70
N LEU A 171 -15.91 -11.85 8.37
CA LEU A 171 -14.68 -11.51 7.68
C LEU A 171 -14.35 -10.01 7.83
N GLU A 172 -15.31 -9.12 7.58
CA GLU A 172 -15.13 -7.68 7.77
C GLU A 172 -14.67 -7.35 9.18
N THR A 173 -15.25 -8.01 10.19
CA THR A 173 -14.87 -7.84 11.59
C THR A 173 -13.43 -8.31 11.84
N LEU A 174 -13.02 -9.45 11.26
CA LEU A 174 -11.65 -9.96 11.38
C LEU A 174 -10.64 -9.01 10.72
N LEU A 175 -10.92 -8.57 9.49
CA LEU A 175 -10.07 -7.64 8.76
C LEU A 175 -9.87 -6.34 9.54
N GLY A 176 -10.96 -5.75 10.02
CA GLY A 176 -10.89 -4.53 10.85
C GLY A 176 -10.15 -4.76 12.17
N PHE A 177 -10.34 -5.90 12.83
CA PHE A 177 -9.63 -6.23 14.07
C PHE A 177 -8.12 -6.35 13.86
N VAL A 178 -7.70 -6.99 12.77
CA VAL A 178 -6.28 -7.10 12.39
C VAL A 178 -5.69 -5.74 12.04
N GLN A 179 -6.42 -4.90 11.33
CA GLN A 179 -5.99 -3.54 10.98
C GLN A 179 -5.87 -2.61 12.19
N CYS A 180 -6.69 -2.83 13.24
CA CYS A 180 -6.55 -2.17 14.53
C CYS A 180 -5.54 -2.89 15.45
N SER A 181 -4.63 -3.71 14.91
CA SER A 181 -3.60 -4.45 15.66
C SER A 181 -4.16 -5.27 16.84
N GLY A 182 -5.37 -5.82 16.69
CA GLY A 182 -6.05 -6.57 17.74
C GLY A 182 -6.73 -5.70 18.81
N ASN A 183 -6.82 -4.39 18.61
CA ASN A 183 -7.46 -3.47 19.55
C ASN A 183 -8.97 -3.39 19.29
N LEU A 184 -9.75 -4.07 20.13
CA LEU A 184 -11.20 -4.12 20.01
C LEU A 184 -11.89 -2.76 20.24
N HIS A 185 -11.34 -1.95 21.14
CA HIS A 185 -11.87 -0.61 21.44
C HIS A 185 -11.70 0.32 20.22
N GLU A 186 -10.54 0.27 19.59
CA GLU A 186 -10.27 1.04 18.37
C GLU A 186 -11.18 0.58 17.21
N LEU A 187 -11.36 -0.74 17.03
CA LEU A 187 -12.29 -1.28 16.05
C LEU A 187 -13.73 -0.81 16.31
N SER A 188 -14.16 -0.80 17.57
CA SER A 188 -15.50 -0.31 17.96
C SER A 188 -15.67 1.16 17.60
N ALA A 189 -14.69 1.99 17.92
CA ALA A 189 -14.71 3.41 17.59
C ALA A 189 -14.76 3.69 16.07
N ARG A 190 -14.02 2.90 15.27
CA ARG A 190 -13.96 3.04 13.80
C ARG A 190 -15.21 2.51 13.10
N SER A 191 -15.71 1.35 13.52
CA SER A 191 -16.86 0.70 12.87
C SER A 191 -18.23 1.22 13.33
N GLY A 192 -18.26 1.99 14.42
CA GLY A 192 -19.51 2.40 15.07
C GLY A 192 -20.29 1.25 15.71
N GLN A 193 -19.68 0.07 15.83
CA GLN A 193 -20.33 -1.11 16.42
C GLN A 193 -19.91 -1.29 17.88
N HIS A 194 -20.86 -1.71 18.72
CA HIS A 194 -20.56 -1.96 20.13
C HIS A 194 -19.59 -3.13 20.30
N GLU A 195 -18.64 -3.01 21.23
CA GLU A 195 -17.61 -4.04 21.50
C GLU A 195 -18.20 -5.43 21.74
N ASN A 196 -19.35 -5.56 22.40
CA ASN A 196 -19.98 -6.85 22.63
C ASN A 196 -20.38 -7.55 21.32
N THR A 197 -20.85 -6.80 20.34
CA THR A 197 -21.20 -7.33 19.01
C THR A 197 -19.94 -7.82 18.28
N LEU A 198 -18.89 -7.02 18.32
CA LEU A 198 -17.59 -7.38 17.72
C LEU A 198 -16.97 -8.60 18.41
N ARG A 199 -17.06 -8.65 19.75
CA ARG A 199 -16.59 -9.79 20.55
C ARG A 199 -17.34 -11.07 20.20
N TYR A 200 -18.66 -11.01 20.10
CA TYR A 200 -19.49 -12.15 19.66
C TYR A 200 -19.06 -12.66 18.28
N ARG A 201 -18.81 -11.76 17.34
CA ARG A 201 -18.34 -12.13 16.00
C ARG A 201 -16.96 -12.77 16.01
N LEU A 202 -16.01 -12.21 16.78
CA LEU A 202 -14.68 -12.80 16.95
C LEU A 202 -14.72 -14.16 17.64
N ASP A 203 -15.62 -14.37 18.63
CA ASP A 203 -15.83 -15.65 19.25
C ASP A 203 -16.43 -16.66 18.25
N LYS A 204 -17.30 -16.20 17.34
CA LYS A 204 -17.82 -17.05 16.25
C LYS A 204 -16.71 -17.44 15.26
N ILE A 205 -15.82 -16.49 14.87
CA ILE A 205 -14.65 -16.78 14.05
C ILE A 205 -13.76 -17.82 14.73
N ALA A 206 -13.53 -17.67 16.05
CA ALA A 206 -12.75 -18.64 16.81
C ALA A 206 -13.37 -20.04 16.79
N ALA A 207 -14.69 -20.12 16.89
CA ALA A 207 -15.40 -21.40 16.81
C ALA A 207 -15.33 -22.05 15.41
N LEU A 208 -15.32 -21.25 14.35
CA LEU A 208 -15.25 -21.75 12.97
C LEU A 208 -13.83 -22.17 12.57
N THR A 209 -12.82 -21.39 12.96
CA THR A 209 -11.42 -21.62 12.57
C THR A 209 -10.65 -22.50 13.56
N GLY A 210 -11.14 -22.66 14.76
CA GLY A 210 -10.41 -23.31 15.87
C GLY A 210 -9.32 -22.43 16.49
N LEU A 211 -9.16 -21.17 16.06
CA LEU A 211 -8.13 -20.24 16.50
C LEU A 211 -8.69 -19.18 17.44
N ASN A 212 -8.13 -19.08 18.63
CA ASN A 212 -8.56 -18.11 19.64
C ASN A 212 -7.82 -16.78 19.47
N TYR A 213 -8.49 -15.74 18.98
CA TYR A 213 -7.92 -14.41 18.76
C TYR A 213 -7.31 -13.74 20.01
N ARG A 214 -7.62 -14.23 21.23
CA ARG A 214 -7.02 -13.77 22.49
C ARG A 214 -5.67 -14.42 22.78
N LYS A 215 -5.34 -15.51 22.11
CA LYS A 215 -4.07 -16.21 22.23
C LYS A 215 -3.14 -15.73 21.10
N MET A 216 -1.98 -15.18 21.46
CA MET A 216 -1.06 -14.53 20.52
C MET A 216 -0.72 -15.41 19.31
N SER A 217 -0.34 -16.68 19.54
CA SER A 217 0.01 -17.61 18.46
C SER A 217 -1.11 -17.89 17.46
N ASP A 218 -2.35 -17.80 17.90
CA ASP A 218 -3.53 -18.02 17.07
C ASP A 218 -3.92 -16.72 16.36
N TYR A 219 -3.79 -15.57 17.07
CA TYR A 219 -3.97 -14.24 16.48
C TYR A 219 -2.99 -13.99 15.33
N GLU A 220 -1.71 -14.39 15.47
CA GLU A 220 -0.71 -14.25 14.40
C GLU A 220 -1.12 -14.99 13.12
N GLN A 221 -1.70 -16.19 13.25
CA GLN A 221 -2.21 -16.96 12.11
C GLN A 221 -3.41 -16.28 11.47
N LEU A 222 -4.39 -15.84 12.27
CA LEU A 222 -5.55 -15.09 11.79
C LEU A 222 -5.12 -13.77 11.11
N ALA A 223 -4.14 -13.08 11.68
CA ALA A 223 -3.62 -11.83 11.14
C ALA A 223 -2.87 -12.04 9.82
N LEU A 224 -2.09 -13.12 9.69
CA LEU A 224 -1.45 -13.50 8.44
C LEU A 224 -2.51 -13.77 7.36
N ALA A 225 -3.48 -14.63 7.67
CA ALA A 225 -4.55 -15.01 6.73
C ALA A 225 -5.35 -13.78 6.26
N ALA A 226 -5.72 -12.89 7.19
CA ALA A 226 -6.44 -11.66 6.89
C ALA A 226 -5.64 -10.73 5.95
N ARG A 227 -4.33 -10.55 6.19
CA ARG A 227 -3.48 -9.72 5.34
C ARG A 227 -3.29 -10.30 3.95
N VAL A 228 -3.07 -11.62 3.86
CA VAL A 228 -2.96 -12.30 2.56
C VAL A 228 -4.28 -12.19 1.79
N TYR A 229 -5.42 -12.41 2.46
CA TYR A 229 -6.73 -12.24 1.85
C TYR A 229 -6.92 -10.84 1.25
N LEU A 230 -6.58 -9.80 2.01
CA LEU A 230 -6.65 -8.41 1.53
C LEU A 230 -5.78 -8.18 0.29
N LEU A 231 -4.55 -8.73 0.27
CA LEU A 231 -3.64 -8.56 -0.85
C LEU A 231 -4.04 -9.34 -2.11
N VAL A 232 -4.71 -10.48 -1.97
CA VAL A 232 -5.17 -11.29 -3.11
C VAL A 232 -6.44 -10.71 -3.74
N ASN A 233 -7.28 -10.07 -2.93
CA ASN A 233 -8.59 -9.54 -3.37
C ASN A 233 -8.62 -8.00 -3.53
N ASP A 234 -7.43 -7.35 -3.59
CA ASP A 234 -7.28 -5.90 -3.80
C ASP A 234 -7.54 -5.43 -5.24
#